data_67a1000eb952240f8bcfaab97751495f
#
_entry.id   67a1000eb952240f8bcfaab97751495f
#
_cell.length_a   1.000
_cell.length_b   1.000
_cell.length_c   1.000
_cell.angle_alpha   90.00
_cell.angle_beta   90.00
_cell.angle_gamma   90.00
#
_symmetry.space_group_name_H-M   'P 1'
#
loop_
_entity.id
_entity.type
_entity.pdbx_description
1 polymer ?
#
loop_
_entity_poly.entity_id
_entity_poly.type
_entity_poly.pdbx_seq_one_letter_code
_entity_poly.pdbx_strand_id
1 'polypeptide(L)'
;MAWSELHENQAVTACGDGSIKLWDVTLDDHPIRNWHEHSREVFSVDWNNIQKELFASASWDGSVKIVCRMSLTYQWTPERPASIQTIMAHRACVYRCAWSPHAPSVLATASADGTASIFDLRTGPRPISTMSAGGEVLAVDWNKYRPMTLATGGTDRAVKVWEAQASGPGGLVPEKCVCFGHQYAIRGVAWSPHQSNVVASASYDM
;
A
#
# COMPACT_ATOMS: atom_id res chain seq x y z
N MET A 1 -8.78 -3.21 -5.29
CA MET A 1 -8.89 -2.69 -6.66
C MET A 1 -8.40 -1.24 -6.66
N ALA A 2 -7.64 -0.86 -7.69
CA ALA A 2 -7.17 0.51 -7.90
C ALA A 2 -7.34 0.89 -9.37
N TRP A 3 -7.82 2.11 -9.63
CA TRP A 3 -7.98 2.65 -10.98
C TRP A 3 -6.69 3.33 -11.44
N SER A 4 -6.43 3.25 -12.75
CA SER A 4 -5.34 3.98 -13.38
C SER A 4 -5.75 5.43 -13.61
N GLU A 5 -4.93 6.38 -13.16
CA GLU A 5 -5.14 7.80 -13.50
C GLU A 5 -4.69 8.15 -14.93
N LEU A 6 -3.88 7.30 -15.56
CA LEU A 6 -3.38 7.53 -16.91
C LEU A 6 -4.37 7.02 -17.98
N HIS A 7 -5.09 5.95 -17.67
CA HIS A 7 -6.02 5.30 -18.59
C HIS A 7 -7.37 5.16 -17.89
N GLU A 8 -8.33 5.96 -18.32
CA GLU A 8 -9.67 6.06 -17.74
C GLU A 8 -10.42 4.72 -17.65
N ASN A 9 -10.10 3.79 -18.55
CA ASN A 9 -10.78 2.50 -18.63
C ASN A 9 -10.03 1.35 -17.94
N GLN A 10 -8.90 1.63 -17.26
CA GLN A 10 -8.07 0.56 -16.71
C GLN A 10 -8.06 0.52 -15.19
N ALA A 11 -8.20 -0.70 -14.67
CA ALA A 11 -8.14 -0.97 -13.24
C ALA A 11 -7.30 -2.22 -12.97
N VAL A 12 -6.63 -2.24 -11.81
CA VAL A 12 -5.91 -3.40 -11.30
C VAL A 12 -6.67 -4.00 -10.14
N THR A 13 -6.79 -5.32 -10.11
CA THR A 13 -7.42 -6.06 -9.02
C THR A 13 -6.43 -6.99 -8.34
N ALA A 14 -6.56 -7.07 -7.01
CA ALA A 14 -5.90 -8.05 -6.16
C ALA A 14 -6.79 -9.29 -6.03
N CYS A 15 -6.24 -10.48 -6.15
CA CYS A 15 -6.98 -11.72 -6.13
C CYS A 15 -6.52 -12.64 -4.99
N GLY A 16 -7.45 -13.47 -4.49
CA GLY A 16 -7.17 -14.43 -3.42
C GLY A 16 -6.32 -15.63 -3.86
N ASP A 17 -6.12 -15.83 -5.15
CA ASP A 17 -5.25 -16.86 -5.70
C ASP A 17 -3.76 -16.45 -5.80
N GLY A 18 -3.39 -15.26 -5.31
CA GLY A 18 -2.04 -14.70 -5.42
C GLY A 18 -1.79 -13.96 -6.73
N SER A 19 -2.81 -13.86 -7.60
CA SER A 19 -2.69 -13.15 -8.85
C SER A 19 -3.10 -11.68 -8.74
N ILE A 20 -2.56 -10.89 -9.67
CA ILE A 20 -2.91 -9.50 -9.90
C ILE A 20 -3.39 -9.40 -11.35
N LYS A 21 -4.54 -8.80 -11.57
CA LYS A 21 -5.13 -8.71 -12.91
C LYS A 21 -5.34 -7.26 -13.32
N LEU A 22 -4.92 -6.94 -14.54
CA LEU A 22 -5.20 -5.65 -15.18
C LEU A 22 -6.41 -5.82 -16.10
N TRP A 23 -7.38 -4.97 -15.92
CA TRP A 23 -8.62 -4.95 -16.68
C TRP A 23 -8.72 -3.66 -17.50
N ASP A 24 -9.37 -3.77 -18.64
CA ASP A 24 -9.91 -2.63 -19.36
C ASP A 24 -11.42 -2.81 -19.43
N VAL A 25 -12.17 -1.88 -18.86
CA VAL A 25 -13.63 -1.98 -18.74
C VAL A 25 -14.36 -1.84 -20.08
N THR A 26 -13.64 -1.49 -21.14
CA THR A 26 -14.20 -1.45 -22.51
C THR A 26 -14.05 -2.76 -23.25
N LEU A 27 -13.22 -3.69 -22.71
CA LEU A 27 -13.00 -5.02 -23.27
C LEU A 27 -13.80 -6.03 -22.43
N ASP A 28 -14.69 -6.73 -23.12
CA ASP A 28 -15.52 -7.77 -22.48
C ASP A 28 -14.69 -9.03 -22.16
N ASP A 29 -14.98 -9.66 -21.04
CA ASP A 29 -14.69 -11.04 -20.63
C ASP A 29 -13.29 -11.40 -20.12
N HIS A 30 -12.21 -10.70 -20.42
CA HIS A 30 -10.86 -11.16 -20.01
C HIS A 30 -9.97 -10.03 -19.49
N PRO A 31 -9.12 -10.30 -18.48
CA PRO A 31 -8.11 -9.32 -18.08
C PRO A 31 -7.07 -9.15 -19.20
N ILE A 32 -6.63 -7.93 -19.43
CA ILE A 32 -5.57 -7.62 -20.42
C ILE A 32 -4.26 -8.31 -20.01
N ARG A 33 -4.03 -8.40 -18.69
CA ARG A 33 -2.86 -9.06 -18.11
C ARG A 33 -3.20 -9.76 -16.81
N ASN A 34 -2.45 -10.83 -16.56
CA ASN A 34 -2.50 -11.58 -15.31
C ASN A 34 -1.05 -11.85 -14.86
N TRP A 35 -0.70 -11.36 -13.66
CA TRP A 35 0.56 -11.64 -13.00
C TRP A 35 0.30 -12.58 -11.83
N HIS A 36 0.97 -13.71 -11.77
CA HIS A 36 0.85 -14.68 -10.68
C HIS A 36 2.21 -14.80 -9.99
N GLU A 37 2.52 -13.84 -9.14
CA GLU A 37 3.85 -13.69 -8.55
C GLU A 37 3.86 -13.83 -7.02
N HIS A 38 2.72 -13.60 -6.37
CA HIS A 38 2.61 -13.84 -4.94
C HIS A 38 2.29 -15.30 -4.65
N SER A 39 2.86 -15.83 -3.56
CA SER A 39 2.63 -17.21 -3.13
C SER A 39 1.36 -17.38 -2.27
N ARG A 40 0.73 -16.26 -1.86
CA ARG A 40 -0.49 -16.21 -1.08
C ARG A 40 -1.40 -15.08 -1.58
N GLU A 41 -2.55 -14.93 -0.92
CA GLU A 41 -3.57 -13.94 -1.26
C GLU A 41 -3.00 -12.52 -1.37
N VAL A 42 -3.42 -11.76 -2.38
CA VAL A 42 -3.11 -10.35 -2.54
C VAL A 42 -4.26 -9.52 -1.96
N PHE A 43 -3.97 -8.70 -0.97
CA PHE A 43 -4.97 -7.91 -0.25
C PHE A 43 -5.14 -6.50 -0.76
N SER A 44 -4.05 -5.90 -1.22
CA SER A 44 -4.05 -4.51 -1.65
C SER A 44 -3.26 -4.33 -2.92
N VAL A 45 -3.77 -3.47 -3.77
CA VAL A 45 -3.05 -2.88 -4.91
C VAL A 45 -3.26 -1.38 -4.87
N ASP A 46 -2.23 -0.63 -5.25
CA ASP A 46 -2.28 0.82 -5.32
C ASP A 46 -1.45 1.34 -6.48
N TRP A 47 -2.01 2.29 -7.25
CA TRP A 47 -1.32 2.96 -8.35
C TRP A 47 -0.46 4.10 -7.83
N ASN A 48 0.70 4.26 -8.43
CA ASN A 48 1.54 5.42 -8.18
C ASN A 48 1.00 6.64 -8.94
N ASN A 49 0.50 7.62 -8.21
CA ASN A 49 -0.13 8.81 -8.81
C ASN A 49 0.89 9.79 -9.43
N ILE A 50 2.18 9.62 -9.14
CA ILE A 50 3.26 10.44 -9.71
C ILE A 50 3.90 9.69 -10.88
N GLN A 51 4.33 8.44 -10.67
CA GLN A 51 4.83 7.55 -11.72
C GLN A 51 3.70 6.63 -12.18
N LYS A 52 2.80 7.16 -12.96
CA LYS A 52 1.51 6.56 -13.34
C LYS A 52 1.58 5.18 -14.02
N GLU A 53 2.78 4.73 -14.37
CA GLU A 53 3.02 3.40 -14.96
C GLU A 53 3.32 2.33 -13.91
N LEU A 54 3.53 2.72 -12.65
CA LEU A 54 3.83 1.81 -11.56
C LEU A 54 2.61 1.55 -10.69
N PHE A 55 2.49 0.33 -10.23
CA PHE A 55 1.60 -0.03 -9.12
C PHE A 55 2.32 -0.95 -8.13
N ALA A 56 1.85 -0.96 -6.90
CA ALA A 56 2.31 -1.83 -5.84
C ALA A 56 1.23 -2.85 -5.51
N SER A 57 1.62 -4.03 -5.10
CA SER A 57 0.75 -5.06 -4.53
C SER A 57 1.26 -5.53 -3.19
N ALA A 58 0.37 -5.80 -2.25
CA ALA A 58 0.68 -6.29 -0.92
C ALA A 58 -0.05 -7.61 -0.66
N SER A 59 0.65 -8.58 -0.06
CA SER A 59 0.17 -9.94 0.09
C SER A 59 0.35 -10.52 1.49
N TRP A 60 -0.37 -11.57 1.76
CA TRP A 60 -0.20 -12.43 2.93
C TRP A 60 1.12 -13.20 2.95
N ASP A 61 1.88 -13.22 1.86
CA ASP A 61 3.23 -13.77 1.84
C ASP A 61 4.28 -12.87 2.52
N GLY A 62 3.87 -11.72 3.06
CA GLY A 62 4.75 -10.75 3.74
C GLY A 62 5.48 -9.83 2.78
N SER A 63 5.29 -9.99 1.49
CA SER A 63 5.96 -9.20 0.47
C SER A 63 5.09 -8.08 -0.09
N VAL A 64 5.78 -7.07 -0.60
CA VAL A 64 5.24 -6.06 -1.50
C VAL A 64 5.99 -6.16 -2.83
N LYS A 65 5.26 -6.18 -3.92
CA LYS A 65 5.82 -6.21 -5.27
C LYS A 65 5.49 -4.92 -6.01
N ILE A 66 6.50 -4.39 -6.68
CA ILE A 66 6.38 -3.22 -7.54
C ILE A 66 6.34 -3.71 -8.98
N VAL A 67 5.27 -3.37 -9.67
CA VAL A 67 5.04 -3.80 -11.05
C VAL A 67 4.99 -2.57 -11.95
N CYS A 68 5.71 -2.64 -13.07
CA CYS A 68 5.62 -1.65 -14.14
C CYS A 68 4.68 -2.15 -15.23
N ARG A 69 3.63 -1.38 -15.52
CA ARG A 69 2.69 -1.67 -16.58
C ARG A 69 3.36 -1.71 -17.96
N MET A 70 4.34 -0.80 -18.19
CA MET A 70 5.05 -0.62 -19.45
C MET A 70 6.15 -1.66 -19.71
N SER A 71 6.33 -2.68 -18.90
CA SER A 71 7.27 -3.78 -19.21
C SER A 71 6.82 -4.59 -20.44
N LEU A 72 6.47 -3.86 -21.50
CA LEU A 72 6.23 -4.27 -22.88
C LEU A 72 7.49 -4.01 -23.72
N THR A 73 8.66 -4.17 -23.18
CA THR A 73 9.81 -4.31 -24.07
C THR A 73 9.61 -5.62 -24.85
N TYR A 74 9.54 -5.47 -26.17
CA TYR A 74 9.34 -6.48 -27.21
C TYR A 74 10.38 -7.62 -27.23
N GLN A 75 10.84 -8.06 -26.09
CA GLN A 75 11.66 -9.26 -25.96
C GLN A 75 10.90 -10.27 -25.11
N TRP A 76 10.20 -11.12 -25.81
CA TRP A 76 9.63 -12.35 -25.31
C TRP A 76 10.74 -13.21 -24.69
N THR A 77 10.98 -13.05 -23.41
CA THR A 77 11.63 -14.08 -22.60
C THR A 77 10.59 -14.54 -21.57
N PRO A 78 10.18 -15.81 -21.59
CA PRO A 78 9.18 -16.38 -20.67
C PRO A 78 9.57 -16.34 -19.20
N GLU A 79 10.79 -15.96 -18.88
CA GLU A 79 11.44 -16.14 -17.58
C GLU A 79 11.66 -14.85 -16.79
N ARG A 80 11.17 -13.66 -17.22
CA ARG A 80 11.28 -12.46 -16.41
C ARG A 80 10.06 -12.30 -15.51
N PRO A 81 10.25 -12.24 -14.17
CA PRO A 81 9.19 -11.80 -13.29
C PRO A 81 8.68 -10.44 -13.74
N ALA A 82 7.38 -10.25 -13.79
CA ALA A 82 6.77 -8.99 -14.23
C ALA A 82 6.99 -7.86 -13.20
N SER A 83 7.27 -8.21 -11.94
CA SER A 83 7.67 -7.26 -10.91
C SER A 83 9.09 -6.77 -11.14
N ILE A 84 9.27 -5.45 -11.10
CA ILE A 84 10.58 -4.81 -11.17
C ILE A 84 11.33 -4.88 -9.85
N GLN A 85 10.61 -4.99 -8.74
CA GLN A 85 11.18 -5.09 -7.41
C GLN A 85 10.25 -5.88 -6.48
N THR A 86 10.83 -6.75 -5.66
CA THR A 86 10.16 -7.43 -4.55
C THR A 86 10.80 -6.98 -3.24
N ILE A 87 9.98 -6.56 -2.29
CA ILE A 87 10.39 -6.14 -0.95
C ILE A 87 9.77 -7.14 0.03
N MET A 88 10.60 -7.84 0.79
CA MET A 88 10.14 -8.59 1.96
C MET A 88 9.89 -7.59 3.09
N ALA A 89 8.71 -7.00 3.04
CA ALA A 89 8.38 -5.82 3.82
C ALA A 89 8.18 -6.14 5.31
N HIS A 90 7.57 -7.28 5.59
CA HIS A 90 7.15 -7.67 6.92
C HIS A 90 7.35 -9.18 7.17
N ARG A 91 7.31 -9.56 8.44
CA ARG A 91 7.38 -10.99 8.86
C ARG A 91 6.02 -11.67 8.88
N ALA A 92 4.95 -10.91 8.69
CA ALA A 92 3.56 -11.35 8.67
C ALA A 92 2.83 -10.75 7.47
N CYS A 93 1.54 -11.06 7.36
CA CYS A 93 0.67 -10.59 6.27
C CYS A 93 0.73 -9.08 6.09
N VAL A 94 0.85 -8.61 4.84
CA VAL A 94 0.71 -7.20 4.51
C VAL A 94 -0.69 -6.95 4.01
N TYR A 95 -1.47 -6.18 4.77
CA TYR A 95 -2.87 -5.91 4.47
C TYR A 95 -3.05 -4.73 3.51
N ARG A 96 -2.18 -3.74 3.60
CA ARG A 96 -2.28 -2.53 2.77
C ARG A 96 -0.93 -2.04 2.33
N CYS A 97 -0.87 -1.56 1.10
CA CYS A 97 0.19 -0.70 0.61
C CYS A 97 -0.41 0.60 0.06
N ALA A 98 0.29 1.71 0.21
CA ALA A 98 -0.15 3.02 -0.26
C ALA A 98 1.04 3.86 -0.72
N TRP A 99 1.01 4.35 -1.95
CA TRP A 99 2.03 5.25 -2.47
C TRP A 99 1.92 6.63 -1.84
N SER A 100 3.06 7.23 -1.58
CA SER A 100 3.12 8.62 -1.13
C SER A 100 2.62 9.56 -2.24
N PRO A 101 1.71 10.49 -1.94
CA PRO A 101 1.30 11.50 -2.91
C PRO A 101 2.34 12.59 -3.13
N HIS A 102 3.43 12.60 -2.35
CA HIS A 102 4.46 13.63 -2.38
C HIS A 102 5.78 13.18 -2.99
N ALA A 103 6.04 11.86 -3.02
CA ALA A 103 7.31 11.31 -3.49
C ALA A 103 7.09 10.02 -4.30
N PRO A 104 7.59 9.95 -5.55
CA PRO A 104 7.27 8.85 -6.47
C PRO A 104 7.89 7.51 -6.06
N SER A 105 8.92 7.53 -5.22
CA SER A 105 9.64 6.33 -4.79
C SER A 105 9.27 5.86 -3.38
N VAL A 106 8.34 6.55 -2.70
CA VAL A 106 8.02 6.29 -1.29
C VAL A 106 6.69 5.57 -1.17
N LEU A 107 6.69 4.48 -0.42
CA LEU A 107 5.55 3.59 -0.19
C LEU A 107 5.37 3.33 1.29
N ALA A 108 4.14 3.36 1.79
CA ALA A 108 3.78 2.90 3.13
C ALA A 108 3.12 1.52 3.08
N THR A 109 3.33 0.73 4.12
CA THR A 109 2.73 -0.60 4.28
C THR A 109 2.11 -0.75 5.65
N ALA A 110 1.09 -1.61 5.77
CA ALA A 110 0.43 -1.96 7.01
C ALA A 110 0.38 -3.48 7.16
N SER A 111 0.76 -4.00 8.32
CA SER A 111 0.95 -5.44 8.51
C SER A 111 0.33 -6.00 9.78
N ALA A 112 0.07 -7.31 9.74
CA ALA A 112 -0.32 -8.12 10.89
C ALA A 112 0.76 -8.25 11.96
N ASP A 113 2.02 -7.91 11.66
CA ASP A 113 3.09 -7.89 12.66
C ASP A 113 2.99 -6.73 13.67
N GLY A 114 1.94 -5.91 13.56
CA GLY A 114 1.68 -4.77 14.44
C GLY A 114 2.43 -3.51 14.04
N THR A 115 3.04 -3.51 12.87
CA THR A 115 3.79 -2.35 12.39
C THR A 115 3.24 -1.79 11.08
N ALA A 116 3.41 -0.49 10.90
CA ALA A 116 3.39 0.16 9.60
C ALA A 116 4.82 0.61 9.26
N SER A 117 5.22 0.47 8.02
CA SER A 117 6.57 0.79 7.58
C SER A 117 6.56 1.66 6.34
N ILE A 118 7.55 2.54 6.24
CA ILE A 118 7.77 3.38 5.06
C ILE A 118 9.04 2.92 4.36
N PHE A 119 8.95 2.73 3.07
CA PHE A 119 10.04 2.34 2.19
C PHE A 119 10.32 3.43 1.17
N ASP A 120 11.59 3.70 0.90
CA ASP A 120 12.02 4.44 -0.29
C ASP A 120 12.73 3.46 -1.22
N LEU A 121 12.17 3.23 -2.39
CA LEU A 121 12.70 2.26 -3.37
C LEU A 121 14.12 2.55 -3.84
N ARG A 122 14.58 3.80 -3.68
CA ARG A 122 15.93 4.23 -4.03
C ARG A 122 16.98 3.80 -3.01
N THR A 123 16.58 3.65 -1.75
CA THR A 123 17.49 3.33 -0.65
C THR A 123 17.62 1.83 -0.38
N GLY A 124 16.82 1.02 -1.08
CA GLY A 124 16.85 -0.43 -0.99
C GLY A 124 15.68 -1.04 -0.20
N PRO A 125 15.75 -2.33 0.14
CA PRO A 125 14.62 -3.08 0.67
C PRO A 125 14.34 -2.86 2.17
N ARG A 126 15.13 -2.02 2.85
CA ARG A 126 14.95 -1.74 4.28
C ARG A 126 13.99 -0.56 4.48
N PRO A 127 13.12 -0.63 5.50
CA PRO A 127 12.27 0.50 5.82
C PRO A 127 13.12 1.70 6.26
N ILE A 128 12.74 2.89 5.81
CA ILE A 128 13.32 4.16 6.27
C ILE A 128 12.73 4.61 7.60
N SER A 129 11.50 4.18 7.88
CA SER A 129 10.80 4.46 9.15
C SER A 129 9.85 3.32 9.48
N THR A 130 9.71 3.00 10.76
CA THR A 130 8.79 1.98 11.26
C THR A 130 7.96 2.55 12.42
N MET A 131 6.68 2.28 12.42
CA MET A 131 5.70 2.70 13.40
C MET A 131 5.11 1.46 14.07
N SER A 132 5.16 1.38 15.40
CA SER A 132 4.58 0.27 16.16
C SER A 132 3.22 0.67 16.71
N ALA A 133 2.16 0.02 16.25
CA ALA A 133 0.79 0.41 16.59
C ALA A 133 0.23 -0.32 17.82
N GLY A 134 0.87 -1.37 18.31
CA GLY A 134 0.41 -2.11 19.48
C GLY A 134 -0.63 -3.21 19.19
N GLY A 135 -1.04 -3.35 17.93
CA GLY A 135 -1.94 -4.38 17.41
C GLY A 135 -1.79 -4.46 15.89
N GLU A 136 -2.41 -5.44 15.24
CA GLU A 136 -2.35 -5.57 13.78
C GLU A 136 -2.79 -4.27 13.09
N VAL A 137 -2.00 -3.80 12.14
CA VAL A 137 -2.32 -2.63 11.33
C VAL A 137 -3.04 -3.08 10.07
N LEU A 138 -4.31 -2.70 9.93
CA LEU A 138 -5.17 -3.14 8.83
C LEU A 138 -5.30 -2.09 7.72
N ALA A 139 -5.11 -0.83 8.07
CA ALA A 139 -5.25 0.30 7.15
C ALA A 139 -4.16 1.34 7.36
N VAL A 140 -3.74 1.94 6.26
CA VAL A 140 -2.82 3.08 6.22
C VAL A 140 -3.23 4.01 5.08
N ASP A 141 -3.15 5.32 5.30
CA ASP A 141 -3.32 6.33 4.27
C ASP A 141 -2.44 7.55 4.54
N TRP A 142 -1.97 8.17 3.45
CA TRP A 142 -1.12 9.36 3.47
C TRP A 142 -1.93 10.65 3.56
N ASN A 143 -1.43 11.59 4.35
CA ASN A 143 -1.93 12.96 4.31
C ASN A 143 -1.62 13.59 2.94
N LYS A 144 -2.63 14.21 2.33
CA LYS A 144 -2.50 14.78 0.97
C LYS A 144 -1.80 16.14 0.94
N TYR A 145 -1.61 16.77 2.11
CA TYR A 145 -1.04 18.12 2.24
C TYR A 145 0.29 18.15 3.00
N ARG A 146 0.48 17.21 3.95
CA ARG A 146 1.67 17.16 4.77
C ARG A 146 2.53 15.97 4.38
N PRO A 147 3.71 16.21 3.80
CA PRO A 147 4.62 15.12 3.46
C PRO A 147 5.01 14.34 4.73
N MET A 148 5.31 13.07 4.56
CA MET A 148 5.71 12.14 5.62
C MET A 148 4.73 12.03 6.81
N THR A 149 3.48 12.48 6.63
CA THR A 149 2.40 12.31 7.60
C THR A 149 1.42 11.27 7.10
N LEU A 150 1.11 10.29 7.96
CA LEU A 150 0.17 9.21 7.63
C LEU A 150 -0.71 8.87 8.84
N ALA A 151 -1.84 8.23 8.57
CA ALA A 151 -2.71 7.68 9.57
C ALA A 151 -2.78 6.16 9.43
N THR A 152 -2.89 5.46 10.56
CA THR A 152 -3.09 4.02 10.63
C THR A 152 -4.31 3.69 11.46
N GLY A 153 -4.92 2.54 11.16
CA GLY A 153 -5.98 1.94 11.95
C GLY A 153 -5.84 0.43 11.98
N GLY A 154 -6.26 -0.18 13.07
CA GLY A 154 -6.06 -1.60 13.24
C GLY A 154 -6.90 -2.23 14.35
N THR A 155 -6.41 -3.36 14.87
CA THR A 155 -7.08 -4.14 15.92
C THR A 155 -7.01 -3.48 17.30
N ASP A 156 -6.15 -2.49 17.48
CA ASP A 156 -6.07 -1.64 18.67
C ASP A 156 -7.24 -0.64 18.81
N ARG A 157 -8.12 -0.57 17.81
CA ARG A 157 -9.34 0.25 17.77
C ARG A 157 -9.09 1.76 17.82
N ALA A 158 -7.86 2.17 17.55
CA ALA A 158 -7.45 3.57 17.55
C ALA A 158 -7.02 4.00 16.15
N VAL A 159 -7.36 5.24 15.79
CA VAL A 159 -6.73 5.92 14.65
C VAL A 159 -5.50 6.62 15.18
N LYS A 160 -4.33 6.26 14.65
CA LYS A 160 -3.05 6.85 15.03
C LYS A 160 -2.50 7.69 13.90
N VAL A 161 -2.06 8.88 14.21
CA VAL A 161 -1.39 9.78 13.27
C VAL A 161 0.10 9.81 13.58
N TRP A 162 0.89 9.64 12.53
CA TRP A 162 2.34 9.58 12.59
C TRP A 162 2.95 10.67 11.73
N GLU A 163 4.03 11.24 12.20
CA GLU A 163 4.83 12.22 11.46
C GLU A 163 6.24 11.65 11.33
N ALA A 164 6.43 10.88 10.24
CA ALA A 164 7.69 10.23 9.95
C ALA A 164 8.66 11.26 9.35
N GLN A 165 9.33 12.03 10.20
CA GLN A 165 10.49 12.77 9.73
C GLN A 165 11.56 11.75 9.35
N ALA A 166 12.40 12.09 8.35
CA ALA A 166 13.48 11.24 7.88
C ALA A 166 14.48 10.93 9.03
N SER A 167 14.06 10.05 9.91
CA SER A 167 14.94 9.39 10.86
C SER A 167 15.73 8.39 10.04
N GLY A 168 17.01 8.28 10.23
CA GLY A 168 17.85 7.35 9.46
C GLY A 168 17.30 5.91 9.45
N PRO A 169 17.84 5.01 8.63
CA PRO A 169 17.29 3.70 8.32
C PRO A 169 16.88 2.93 9.59
N GLY A 170 15.58 2.56 9.70
CA GLY A 170 15.04 1.77 10.79
C GLY A 170 14.60 2.55 12.04
N GLY A 171 14.52 3.87 11.99
CA GLY A 171 14.06 4.69 13.12
C GLY A 171 12.59 4.40 13.49
N LEU A 172 12.34 4.14 14.78
CA LEU A 172 10.99 4.09 15.33
C LEU A 172 10.41 5.51 15.40
N VAL A 173 9.21 5.67 14.82
CA VAL A 173 8.50 6.94 14.82
C VAL A 173 7.54 6.96 16.00
N PRO A 174 7.55 8.00 16.84
CA PRO A 174 6.57 8.15 17.92
C PRO A 174 5.20 8.56 17.36
N GLU A 175 4.15 8.18 18.07
CA GLU A 175 2.78 8.63 17.79
C GLU A 175 2.67 10.12 17.97
N LYS A 176 2.09 10.83 17.00
CA LYS A 176 1.78 12.27 17.11
C LYS A 176 0.43 12.51 17.77
N CYS A 177 -0.55 11.70 17.41
CA CYS A 177 -1.93 11.79 17.90
C CYS A 177 -2.58 10.42 17.88
N VAL A 178 -3.39 10.13 18.89
CA VAL A 178 -4.19 8.93 18.99
C VAL A 178 -5.64 9.33 19.20
N CYS A 179 -6.53 8.85 18.33
CA CYS A 179 -7.96 9.09 18.39
C CYS A 179 -8.68 7.78 18.72
N PHE A 180 -9.35 7.76 19.85
CA PHE A 180 -10.20 6.66 20.29
C PHE A 180 -11.67 6.98 19.98
N GLY A 181 -12.48 5.95 19.77
CA GLY A 181 -13.91 6.11 19.50
C GLY A 181 -14.57 4.83 19.01
N HIS A 182 -13.79 3.97 18.37
CA HIS A 182 -14.27 2.70 17.87
C HIS A 182 -14.23 1.58 18.94
N GLN A 183 -15.24 0.69 18.92
CA GLN A 183 -15.31 -0.47 19.81
C GLN A 183 -14.69 -1.72 19.19
N TYR A 184 -14.53 -1.74 17.85
CA TYR A 184 -13.97 -2.85 17.09
C TYR A 184 -12.81 -2.40 16.21
N ALA A 185 -12.17 -3.37 15.56
CA ALA A 185 -11.03 -3.13 14.68
C ALA A 185 -11.37 -2.15 13.54
N ILE A 186 -10.46 -1.25 13.26
CA ILE A 186 -10.58 -0.27 12.18
C ILE A 186 -10.06 -0.90 10.91
N ARG A 187 -10.93 -1.01 9.91
CA ARG A 187 -10.63 -1.62 8.61
C ARG A 187 -10.27 -0.63 7.53
N GLY A 188 -10.67 0.61 7.70
CA GLY A 188 -10.42 1.67 6.73
C GLY A 188 -10.03 2.96 7.40
N VAL A 189 -9.04 3.63 6.84
CA VAL A 189 -8.62 4.99 7.20
C VAL A 189 -8.40 5.74 5.90
N ALA A 190 -8.92 6.96 5.82
CA ALA A 190 -8.74 7.83 4.67
C ALA A 190 -8.58 9.29 5.09
N TRP A 191 -7.55 9.96 4.61
CA TRP A 191 -7.40 11.39 4.77
C TRP A 191 -8.35 12.14 3.82
N SER A 192 -8.91 13.24 4.30
CA SER A 192 -9.70 14.14 3.46
C SER A 192 -8.85 14.66 2.29
N PRO A 193 -9.39 14.61 1.05
CA PRO A 193 -8.70 15.21 -0.10
C PRO A 193 -8.77 16.75 -0.10
N HIS A 194 -9.58 17.36 0.79
CA HIS A 194 -9.82 18.80 0.81
C HIS A 194 -9.33 19.49 2.07
N GLN A 195 -9.09 18.74 3.16
CA GLN A 195 -8.73 19.31 4.47
C GLN A 195 -7.58 18.50 5.09
N SER A 196 -6.51 19.20 5.43
CA SER A 196 -5.28 18.57 5.95
C SER A 196 -5.40 17.96 7.35
N ASN A 197 -6.45 18.29 8.10
CA ASN A 197 -6.62 17.88 9.50
C ASN A 197 -7.79 16.89 9.70
N VAL A 198 -8.45 16.46 8.62
CA VAL A 198 -9.62 15.58 8.70
C VAL A 198 -9.25 14.18 8.21
N VAL A 199 -9.51 13.19 9.05
CA VAL A 199 -9.37 11.76 8.77
C VAL A 199 -10.71 11.09 8.98
N ALA A 200 -11.10 10.26 8.06
CA ALA A 200 -12.24 9.34 8.20
C ALA A 200 -11.73 7.95 8.57
N SER A 201 -12.47 7.25 9.40
CA SER A 201 -12.21 5.85 9.76
C SER A 201 -13.47 5.01 9.66
N ALA A 202 -13.31 3.75 9.31
CA ALA A 202 -14.39 2.77 9.24
C ALA A 202 -14.02 1.54 10.08
N SER A 203 -14.96 1.10 10.90
CA SER A 203 -14.83 -0.06 11.78
C SER A 203 -16.04 -0.98 11.63
N TYR A 204 -15.97 -2.15 12.26
CA TYR A 204 -17.09 -3.09 12.34
C TYR A 204 -18.14 -2.73 13.41
N ASP A 205 -18.03 -1.60 14.08
CA ASP A 205 -18.91 -1.18 15.18
C ASP A 205 -20.19 -0.49 14.75
N MET A 206 -20.57 -0.60 13.46
CA MET A 206 -21.84 -0.11 12.84
C MET A 206 -22.28 1.28 13.31
#